data_aa44751ef6dc71eedbb15c2162d6930f
#
_entry.id   aa44751ef6dc71eedbb15c2162d6930f
#
_cell.length_a   1.000
_cell.length_b   1.000
_cell.length_c   1.000
_cell.angle_alpha   90.00
_cell.angle_beta   90.00
_cell.angle_gamma   90.00
#
_symmetry.space_group_name_H-M   'P 1'
#
loop_
_entity.id
_entity.type
_entity.pdbx_description
1 polymer ?
#
loop_
_entity_poly.entity_id
_entity_poly.type
_entity_poly.pdbx_seq_one_letter_code
_entity_poly.pdbx_strand_id
1 'polypeptide(L)'
;MDIKTQLNESVKDAMKSGDEVRKRTLRMVLAAVKQAEVDKQSNPADKRAEIDDMAIIALLQKEVKNRRESISEAEKAHRADLVEANKAEIKVLEVFLPKAMPDEELKAIVQAAITETGATAMADMGKVMKIVMGKVAGRAPNDKISSIVRELLQQ
;
A
#
# COMPACT_ATOMS: atom_id res chain seq x y z
N MET A 1 17.43 -1.66 -6.85
CA MET A 1 16.78 -2.99 -6.73
C MET A 1 15.29 -2.77 -6.59
N ASP A 2 14.50 -3.41 -7.44
CA ASP A 2 13.05 -3.28 -7.36
C ASP A 2 12.46 -4.02 -6.14
N ILE A 3 11.23 -3.67 -5.78
CA ILE A 3 10.58 -4.22 -4.58
C ILE A 3 10.37 -5.73 -4.70
N LYS A 4 10.01 -6.21 -5.89
CA LYS A 4 9.81 -7.65 -6.12
C LYS A 4 11.07 -8.45 -5.83
N THR A 5 12.22 -7.96 -6.27
CA THR A 5 13.52 -8.57 -5.99
C THR A 5 13.83 -8.55 -4.49
N GLN A 6 13.60 -7.40 -3.84
CA GLN A 6 13.77 -7.27 -2.39
C GLN A 6 12.90 -8.27 -1.61
N LEU A 7 11.65 -8.44 -2.01
CA LEU A 7 10.74 -9.41 -1.40
C LEU A 7 11.28 -10.84 -1.53
N ASN A 8 11.73 -11.21 -2.72
CA ASN A 8 12.29 -12.55 -2.98
C ASN A 8 13.55 -12.83 -2.16
N GLU A 9 14.44 -11.85 -2.07
CA GLU A 9 15.65 -11.98 -1.26
C GLU A 9 15.32 -12.09 0.22
N SER A 10 14.38 -11.29 0.71
CA SER A 10 13.92 -11.35 2.10
C SER A 10 13.30 -12.70 2.46
N VAL A 11 12.59 -13.34 1.54
CA VAL A 11 12.08 -14.72 1.77
C VAL A 11 13.23 -15.68 1.95
N LYS A 12 14.25 -15.61 1.09
CA LYS A 12 15.43 -16.47 1.21
C LYS A 12 16.14 -16.27 2.55
N ASP A 13 16.30 -15.03 2.96
CA ASP A 13 16.92 -14.69 4.25
C ASP A 13 16.11 -15.22 5.44
N ALA A 14 14.78 -15.06 5.37
CA ALA A 14 13.87 -15.58 6.40
C ALA A 14 13.94 -17.12 6.50
N MET A 15 14.08 -17.80 5.37
CA MET A 15 14.26 -19.25 5.35
C MET A 15 15.58 -19.67 6.00
N LYS A 16 16.66 -18.94 5.73
CA LYS A 16 17.98 -19.23 6.32
C LYS A 16 18.02 -18.97 7.82
N SER A 17 17.36 -17.91 8.28
CA SER A 17 17.32 -17.53 9.70
C SER A 17 16.28 -18.28 10.51
N GLY A 18 15.39 -19.03 9.87
CA GLY A 18 14.29 -19.71 10.56
C GLY A 18 13.17 -18.79 11.04
N ASP A 19 13.06 -17.58 10.47
CA ASP A 19 12.01 -16.63 10.80
C ASP A 19 10.70 -17.00 10.08
N GLU A 20 9.89 -17.80 10.74
CA GLU A 20 8.65 -18.34 10.18
C GLU A 20 7.58 -17.28 9.91
N VAL A 21 7.46 -16.28 10.78
CA VAL A 21 6.49 -15.18 10.59
C VAL A 21 6.86 -14.39 9.34
N ARG A 22 8.10 -13.99 9.22
CA ARG A 22 8.60 -13.24 8.07
C ARG A 22 8.46 -14.04 6.78
N LYS A 23 8.85 -15.30 6.79
CA LYS A 23 8.74 -16.21 5.64
C LYS A 23 7.30 -16.33 5.16
N ARG A 24 6.37 -16.61 6.06
CA ARG A 24 4.95 -16.80 5.75
C ARG A 24 4.34 -15.51 5.20
N THR A 25 4.57 -14.39 5.87
CA THR A 25 4.02 -13.09 5.47
C THR A 25 4.50 -12.69 4.08
N LEU A 26 5.79 -12.81 3.82
CA LEU A 26 6.37 -12.45 2.53
C LEU A 26 5.91 -13.38 1.40
N ARG A 27 5.72 -14.66 1.66
CA ARG A 27 5.17 -15.60 0.68
C ARG A 27 3.74 -15.23 0.30
N MET A 28 2.93 -14.79 1.26
CA MET A 28 1.56 -14.32 0.98
C MET A 28 1.58 -13.10 0.08
N VAL A 29 2.48 -12.16 0.34
CA VAL A 29 2.63 -10.96 -0.51
C VAL A 29 3.07 -11.33 -1.92
N LEU A 30 4.05 -12.20 -2.06
CA LEU A 30 4.52 -12.65 -3.38
C LEU A 30 3.43 -13.40 -4.16
N ALA A 31 2.59 -14.17 -3.47
CA ALA A 31 1.43 -14.81 -4.09
C ALA A 31 0.43 -13.76 -4.61
N ALA A 32 0.18 -12.69 -3.83
CA ALA A 32 -0.67 -11.59 -4.24
C ALA A 32 -0.09 -10.83 -5.44
N VAL A 33 1.23 -10.60 -5.45
CA VAL A 33 1.93 -9.99 -6.59
C VAL A 33 1.75 -10.85 -7.84
N LYS A 34 1.98 -12.15 -7.73
CA LYS A 34 1.81 -13.08 -8.85
C LYS A 34 0.38 -13.10 -9.36
N GLN A 35 -0.60 -13.09 -8.46
CA GLN A 35 -2.01 -13.04 -8.86
C GLN A 35 -2.32 -11.75 -9.62
N ALA A 36 -1.84 -10.61 -9.15
CA ALA A 36 -2.02 -9.33 -9.83
C ALA A 36 -1.37 -9.31 -11.22
N GLU A 37 -0.23 -9.97 -11.37
CA GLU A 37 0.42 -10.13 -12.68
C GLU A 37 -0.41 -10.98 -13.62
N VAL A 38 -0.99 -12.08 -13.12
CA VAL A 38 -1.90 -12.93 -13.90
C VAL A 38 -3.14 -12.16 -14.33
N ASP A 39 -3.74 -11.40 -13.42
CA ASP A 39 -4.94 -10.61 -13.69
C ASP A 39 -4.68 -9.49 -14.72
N LYS A 40 -3.47 -8.96 -14.76
CA LYS A 40 -3.04 -7.95 -15.74
C LYS A 40 -2.86 -8.54 -17.15
N GLN A 41 -2.64 -9.85 -17.27
CA GLN A 41 -2.47 -10.51 -18.55
C GLN A 41 -3.77 -10.49 -19.34
N SER A 42 -3.83 -9.66 -20.39
CA SER A 42 -4.94 -9.66 -21.34
C SER A 42 -4.84 -10.80 -22.35
N ASN A 43 -3.67 -11.42 -22.48
CA ASN A 43 -3.40 -12.54 -23.36
C ASN A 43 -2.63 -13.62 -22.60
N PRO A 44 -3.16 -14.87 -22.51
CA PRO A 44 -2.48 -15.97 -21.82
C PRO A 44 -1.08 -16.32 -22.38
N ALA A 45 -0.79 -15.89 -23.61
CA ALA A 45 0.53 -16.08 -24.23
C ALA A 45 1.57 -15.05 -23.73
N ASP A 46 1.14 -13.95 -23.14
CA ASP A 46 2.02 -12.91 -22.60
C ASP A 46 2.47 -13.27 -21.19
N LYS A 47 3.52 -14.06 -21.12
CA LYS A 47 4.11 -14.51 -19.84
C LYS A 47 4.92 -13.41 -19.10
N ARG A 48 4.93 -12.18 -19.62
CA ARG A 48 5.79 -11.09 -19.14
C ARG A 48 5.03 -9.93 -18.51
N ALA A 49 3.76 -10.09 -18.18
CA ALA A 49 3.00 -9.03 -17.53
C ALA A 49 3.50 -8.90 -16.09
N GLU A 50 4.42 -7.98 -15.87
CA GLU A 50 4.90 -7.61 -14.54
C GLU A 50 4.16 -6.38 -14.05
N ILE A 51 3.95 -6.28 -12.75
CA ILE A 51 3.46 -5.07 -12.11
C ILE A 51 4.65 -4.25 -11.61
N ASP A 52 4.51 -2.93 -11.67
CA ASP A 52 5.57 -2.02 -11.24
C ASP A 52 5.61 -1.87 -9.71
N ASP A 53 6.64 -1.18 -9.23
CA ASP A 53 6.83 -0.94 -7.80
C ASP A 53 5.66 -0.21 -7.18
N MET A 54 5.02 0.72 -7.88
CA MET A 54 3.86 1.45 -7.37
C MET A 54 2.66 0.53 -7.14
N ALA A 55 2.45 -0.43 -8.03
CA ALA A 55 1.40 -1.42 -7.85
C ALA A 55 1.70 -2.37 -6.68
N ILE A 56 2.96 -2.74 -6.49
CA ILE A 56 3.38 -3.56 -5.35
C ILE A 56 3.21 -2.77 -4.05
N ILE A 57 3.56 -1.51 -4.01
CA ILE A 57 3.33 -0.63 -2.85
C ILE A 57 1.85 -0.59 -2.49
N ALA A 58 0.97 -0.45 -3.48
CA ALA A 58 -0.48 -0.46 -3.26
C ALA A 58 -0.96 -1.79 -2.65
N LEU A 59 -0.43 -2.93 -3.11
CA LEU A 59 -0.71 -4.24 -2.53
C LEU A 59 -0.24 -4.33 -1.08
N LEU A 60 0.97 -3.87 -0.79
CA LEU A 60 1.52 -3.86 0.56
C LEU A 60 0.68 -2.99 1.50
N GLN A 61 0.26 -1.82 1.03
CA GLN A 61 -0.60 -0.91 1.81
C GLN A 61 -1.95 -1.57 2.13
N LYS A 62 -2.53 -2.28 1.17
CA LYS A 62 -3.78 -3.03 1.36
C LYS A 62 -3.60 -4.14 2.40
N GLU A 63 -2.50 -4.87 2.33
CA GLU A 63 -2.19 -5.93 3.29
C GLU A 63 -2.01 -5.38 4.72
N VAL A 64 -1.36 -4.23 4.87
CA VAL A 64 -1.23 -3.54 6.15
C VAL A 64 -2.60 -3.09 6.67
N LYS A 65 -3.43 -2.51 5.82
CA LYS A 65 -4.79 -2.07 6.18
C LYS A 65 -5.64 -3.24 6.67
N ASN A 66 -5.62 -4.35 5.96
CA ASN A 66 -6.38 -5.55 6.33
C ASN A 66 -5.95 -6.05 7.72
N ARG A 67 -4.65 -6.03 8.00
CA ARG A 67 -4.14 -6.45 9.30
C ARG A 67 -4.49 -5.48 10.42
N ARG A 68 -4.55 -4.19 10.16
CA ARG A 68 -5.02 -3.19 11.13
C ARG A 68 -6.50 -3.38 11.47
N GLU A 69 -7.33 -3.70 10.48
CA GLU A 69 -8.73 -4.05 10.68
C GLU A 69 -8.86 -5.31 11.53
N SER A 70 -8.05 -6.34 11.23
CA SER A 70 -8.00 -7.57 12.02
C SER A 70 -7.56 -7.32 13.47
N ILE A 71 -6.62 -6.40 13.71
CA ILE A 71 -6.21 -5.99 15.05
C ILE A 71 -7.40 -5.37 15.81
N SER A 72 -8.12 -4.46 15.16
CA SER A 72 -9.29 -3.82 15.76
C SER A 72 -10.35 -4.84 16.19
N GLU A 73 -10.62 -5.81 15.33
CA GLU A 73 -11.57 -6.88 15.65
C GLU A 73 -11.07 -7.82 16.75
N ALA A 74 -9.79 -8.16 16.72
CA ALA A 74 -9.16 -8.99 17.73
C ALA A 74 -9.16 -8.31 19.11
N GLU A 75 -8.97 -6.99 19.15
CA GLU A 75 -9.09 -6.21 20.40
C GLU A 75 -10.50 -6.29 20.95
N LYS A 76 -11.52 -6.13 20.13
CA LYS A 76 -12.93 -6.27 20.52
C LYS A 76 -13.25 -7.67 21.04
N ALA A 77 -12.62 -8.69 20.48
CA ALA A 77 -12.78 -10.09 20.89
C ALA A 77 -11.87 -10.51 22.06
N HIS A 78 -11.07 -9.57 22.59
CA HIS A 78 -10.10 -9.84 23.66
C HIS A 78 -9.08 -10.93 23.31
N ARG A 79 -8.66 -10.96 22.03
CA ARG A 79 -7.70 -11.93 21.53
C ARG A 79 -6.32 -11.28 21.36
N ALA A 80 -5.61 -11.12 22.47
CA ALA A 80 -4.28 -10.51 22.50
C ALA A 80 -3.26 -11.27 21.63
N ASP A 81 -3.41 -12.58 21.49
CA ASP A 81 -2.57 -13.43 20.63
C ASP A 81 -2.67 -13.03 19.15
N LEU A 82 -3.88 -12.75 18.67
CA LEU A 82 -4.13 -12.33 17.28
C LEU A 82 -3.66 -10.88 17.06
N VAL A 83 -3.82 -10.01 18.06
CA VAL A 83 -3.31 -8.63 18.00
C VAL A 83 -1.80 -8.64 17.78
N GLU A 84 -1.06 -9.39 18.58
CA GLU A 84 0.40 -9.45 18.49
C GLU A 84 0.87 -10.12 17.18
N ALA A 85 0.17 -11.16 16.73
CA ALA A 85 0.48 -11.82 15.47
C ALA A 85 0.35 -10.85 14.27
N ASN A 86 -0.75 -10.09 14.22
CA ASN A 86 -0.97 -9.11 13.15
C ASN A 86 0.03 -7.95 13.22
N LYS A 87 0.39 -7.48 14.40
CA LYS A 87 1.41 -6.43 14.57
C LYS A 87 2.77 -6.90 14.06
N ALA A 88 3.15 -8.13 14.33
CA ALA A 88 4.40 -8.71 13.85
C ALA A 88 4.43 -8.77 12.31
N GLU A 89 3.32 -9.16 11.70
CA GLU A 89 3.20 -9.20 10.23
C GLU A 89 3.27 -7.81 9.62
N ILE A 90 2.64 -6.80 10.23
CA ILE A 90 2.72 -5.41 9.78
C ILE A 90 4.18 -4.92 9.77
N LYS A 91 4.95 -5.22 10.80
CA LYS A 91 6.37 -4.85 10.84
C LYS A 91 7.16 -5.42 9.67
N VAL A 92 6.87 -6.65 9.29
CA VAL A 92 7.50 -7.29 8.13
C VAL A 92 7.17 -6.52 6.84
N LEU A 93 5.91 -6.13 6.66
CA LEU A 93 5.43 -5.44 5.46
C LEU A 93 5.95 -4.00 5.36
N GLU A 94 6.02 -3.30 6.47
CA GLU A 94 6.43 -1.88 6.51
C GLU A 94 7.87 -1.66 6.06
N VAL A 95 8.73 -2.67 6.17
CA VAL A 95 10.11 -2.60 5.69
C VAL A 95 10.18 -2.25 4.20
N PHE A 96 9.18 -2.68 3.42
CA PHE A 96 9.13 -2.48 1.96
C PHE A 96 8.33 -1.26 1.53
N LEU A 97 7.71 -0.57 2.48
CA LEU A 97 6.94 0.64 2.19
C LEU A 97 7.80 1.89 2.30
N PRO A 98 7.54 2.92 1.47
CA PRO A 98 8.16 4.22 1.65
C PRO A 98 7.80 4.80 3.03
N LYS A 99 8.65 5.67 3.53
CA LYS A 99 8.37 6.38 4.78
C LYS A 99 7.03 7.12 4.68
N ALA A 100 6.15 6.89 5.65
CA ALA A 100 4.83 7.51 5.68
C ALA A 100 4.93 9.04 5.69
N MET A 101 4.07 9.67 4.89
CA MET A 101 4.00 11.13 4.81
C MET A 101 3.16 11.66 5.98
N PRO A 102 3.63 12.70 6.71
CA PRO A 102 2.81 13.36 7.72
C PRO A 102 1.54 13.96 7.11
N ASP A 103 0.45 13.99 7.87
CA ASP A 103 -0.84 14.49 7.41
C ASP A 103 -0.79 15.94 6.94
N GLU A 104 -0.02 16.78 7.61
CA GLU A 104 0.16 18.19 7.27
C GLU A 104 0.84 18.35 5.90
N GLU A 105 1.86 17.55 5.63
CA GLU A 105 2.55 17.53 4.34
C GLU A 105 1.60 17.07 3.23
N LEU A 106 0.81 16.05 3.48
CA LEU A 106 -0.17 15.55 2.53
C LEU A 106 -1.25 16.59 2.22
N LYS A 107 -1.78 17.27 3.23
CA LYS A 107 -2.76 18.35 3.05
C LYS A 107 -2.20 19.50 2.23
N ALA A 108 -0.94 19.87 2.48
CA ALA A 108 -0.26 20.92 1.71
C ALA A 108 -0.12 20.54 0.22
N ILE A 109 0.23 19.30 -0.06
CA ILE A 109 0.32 18.79 -1.44
C ILE A 109 -1.05 18.81 -2.12
N VAL A 110 -2.09 18.38 -1.44
CA VAL A 110 -3.46 18.38 -1.97
C VAL A 110 -3.93 19.80 -2.24
N GLN A 111 -3.72 20.72 -1.31
CA GLN A 111 -4.10 22.12 -1.48
C GLN A 111 -3.37 22.77 -2.66
N ALA A 112 -2.09 22.51 -2.80
CA ALA A 112 -1.31 23.00 -3.94
C ALA A 112 -1.83 22.44 -5.27
N ALA A 113 -2.20 21.16 -5.30
CA ALA A 113 -2.77 20.54 -6.50
C ALA A 113 -4.15 21.13 -6.87
N ILE A 114 -4.98 21.42 -5.88
CA ILE A 114 -6.29 22.08 -6.09
C ILE A 114 -6.06 23.48 -6.67
N THR A 115 -5.13 24.24 -6.13
CA THR A 115 -4.80 25.58 -6.62
C THR A 115 -4.23 25.52 -8.05
N GLU A 116 -3.34 24.61 -8.32
CA GLU A 116 -2.70 24.42 -9.63
C GLU A 116 -3.72 24.08 -10.73
N THR A 117 -4.67 23.20 -10.42
CA THR A 117 -5.71 22.78 -11.38
C THR A 117 -6.88 23.73 -11.47
N GLY A 118 -7.04 24.65 -10.52
CA GLY A 118 -8.23 25.50 -10.42
C GLY A 118 -9.48 24.72 -10.05
N ALA A 119 -9.34 23.54 -9.44
CA ALA A 119 -10.47 22.69 -9.07
C ALA A 119 -11.41 23.38 -8.08
N THR A 120 -12.71 23.32 -8.34
CA THR A 120 -13.74 23.95 -7.50
C THR A 120 -14.84 23.00 -7.07
N ALA A 121 -14.90 21.80 -7.65
CA ALA A 121 -15.99 20.87 -7.44
C ALA A 121 -15.50 19.41 -7.46
N MET A 122 -16.35 18.52 -6.96
CA MET A 122 -16.07 17.08 -6.94
C MET A 122 -15.83 16.48 -8.34
N ALA A 123 -16.37 17.10 -9.39
CA ALA A 123 -16.11 16.67 -10.76
C ALA A 123 -14.64 16.78 -11.17
N ASP A 124 -13.87 17.61 -10.48
CA ASP A 124 -12.44 17.84 -10.72
C ASP A 124 -11.55 16.88 -9.93
N MET A 125 -12.14 16.02 -9.10
CA MET A 125 -11.40 15.11 -8.21
C MET A 125 -10.37 14.25 -8.95
N GLY A 126 -10.72 13.72 -10.14
CA GLY A 126 -9.81 12.90 -10.93
C GLY A 126 -8.52 13.62 -11.31
N LYS A 127 -8.59 14.88 -11.68
CA LYS A 127 -7.43 15.71 -12.03
C LYS A 127 -6.52 15.94 -10.81
N VAL A 128 -7.14 16.30 -9.69
CA VAL A 128 -6.41 16.54 -8.42
C VAL A 128 -5.75 15.26 -7.96
N MET A 129 -6.47 14.15 -7.96
CA MET A 129 -5.93 12.84 -7.54
C MET A 129 -4.71 12.44 -8.35
N LYS A 130 -4.73 12.62 -9.66
CA LYS A 130 -3.61 12.27 -10.54
C LYS A 130 -2.34 13.03 -10.17
N ILE A 131 -2.45 14.32 -9.91
CA ILE A 131 -1.31 15.15 -9.51
C ILE A 131 -0.81 14.77 -8.12
N VAL A 132 -1.71 14.63 -7.17
CA VAL A 132 -1.36 14.29 -5.78
C VAL A 132 -0.68 12.92 -5.70
N MET A 133 -1.22 11.92 -6.38
CA MET A 133 -0.64 10.58 -6.38
C MET A 133 0.78 10.56 -6.94
N GLY A 134 1.05 11.34 -7.98
CA GLY A 134 2.39 11.48 -8.54
C GLY A 134 3.39 12.11 -7.57
N LYS A 135 2.96 13.11 -6.81
CA LYS A 135 3.80 13.80 -5.82
C LYS A 135 4.00 13.00 -4.54
N VAL A 136 2.97 12.28 -4.10
CA VAL A 136 3.02 11.44 -2.88
C VAL A 136 3.89 10.20 -3.08
N ALA A 137 3.90 9.64 -4.30
CA ALA A 137 4.77 8.51 -4.68
C ALA A 137 4.74 7.33 -3.69
N GLY A 138 3.53 6.92 -3.29
CA GLY A 138 3.33 5.77 -2.41
C GLY A 138 3.54 6.02 -0.92
N ARG A 139 3.84 7.24 -0.51
CA ARG A 139 4.06 7.58 0.91
C ARG A 139 2.77 7.73 1.72
N ALA A 140 1.62 7.65 1.07
CA ALA A 140 0.30 7.64 1.73
C ALA A 140 -0.65 6.71 0.98
N PRO A 141 -1.58 6.03 1.69
CA PRO A 141 -2.59 5.19 1.05
C PRO A 141 -3.56 5.99 0.18
N ASN A 142 -4.01 5.41 -0.92
CA ASN A 142 -4.92 6.07 -1.85
C ASN A 142 -6.25 6.49 -1.21
N ASP A 143 -6.79 5.69 -0.29
CA ASP A 143 -8.02 6.01 0.44
C ASP A 143 -7.87 7.24 1.32
N LYS A 144 -6.71 7.41 1.96
CA LYS A 144 -6.39 8.60 2.74
C LYS A 144 -6.26 9.84 1.86
N ILE A 145 -5.57 9.71 0.72
CA ILE A 145 -5.44 10.80 -0.26
C ILE A 145 -6.82 11.24 -0.74
N SER A 146 -7.67 10.29 -1.16
CA SER A 146 -9.00 10.60 -1.66
C SER A 146 -9.90 11.26 -0.62
N SER A 147 -9.79 10.84 0.64
CA SER A 147 -10.54 11.46 1.74
C SER A 147 -10.16 12.93 1.93
N ILE A 148 -8.87 13.24 1.89
CA ILE A 148 -8.37 14.61 2.05
C ILE A 148 -8.75 15.47 0.85
N VAL A 149 -8.63 14.95 -0.36
CA VAL A 149 -9.04 15.66 -1.58
C VAL A 149 -10.53 16.02 -1.52
N ARG A 150 -11.35 15.04 -1.15
CA ARG A 150 -12.80 15.23 -1.03
C ARG A 150 -13.14 16.27 0.02
N GLU A 151 -12.52 16.21 1.18
CA GLU A 151 -12.70 17.17 2.26
C GLU A 151 -12.36 18.60 1.82
N LEU A 152 -11.22 18.80 1.15
CA LEU A 152 -10.76 20.11 0.72
C LEU A 152 -11.56 20.67 -0.48
N LEU A 153 -12.07 19.81 -1.34
CA LEU A 153 -12.94 20.24 -2.46
C LEU A 153 -14.35 20.63 -2.01
N GLN A 154 -14.80 20.15 -0.85
CA GLN A 154 -16.11 20.47 -0.30
C GLN A 154 -16.15 21.74 0.54
N GLN A 155 -15.01 22.34 0.80
CA GLN A 155 -14.91 23.60 1.57
C GLN A 155 -15.26 24.84 0.73
#